data_eacb38950990a7fd078de2cf7edd24c2
#
_entry.id   eacb38950990a7fd078de2cf7edd24c2
#
_cell.length_a   1.000
_cell.length_b   1.000
_cell.length_c   1.000
_cell.angle_alpha   90.00
_cell.angle_beta   90.00
_cell.angle_gamma   90.00
#
_symmetry.space_group_name_H-M   'P 1'
#
loop_
_entity.id
_entity.type
_entity.pdbx_description
1 polymer ?
#
loop_
_entity_poly.entity_id
_entity_poly.type
_entity_poly.pdbx_seq_one_letter_code
_entity_poly.pdbx_strand_id
1 'polypeptide(L)'
;MAITYTWNKKKLVADFFGNVQQIKFERKGVDGSYTDVANAVLVIPEDDEEHADKWTESRVDTLAETYKTSLDEEVARRIQRLKDEAAGQKDDATILKEQDERSKEIEKEKGL
;
A
#
# COMPACT_ATOMS: atom_id res chain seq x y z
N MET A 1 -8.67 -13.22 11.75
CA MET A 1 -9.63 -12.14 11.52
C MET A 1 -9.46 -11.58 10.13
N ALA A 2 -10.55 -11.17 9.52
CA ALA A 2 -10.51 -10.66 8.15
C ALA A 2 -10.18 -9.16 8.14
N ILE A 3 -9.41 -8.76 7.14
CA ILE A 3 -9.11 -7.35 6.91
C ILE A 3 -10.32 -6.70 6.26
N THR A 4 -10.72 -5.54 6.73
CA THR A 4 -11.76 -4.73 6.10
C THR A 4 -11.08 -3.75 5.15
N TYR A 5 -11.46 -3.80 3.88
CA TYR A 5 -10.87 -2.95 2.84
C TYR A 5 -11.85 -1.84 2.48
N THR A 6 -11.34 -0.63 2.35
CA THR A 6 -12.13 0.53 1.90
C THR A 6 -11.29 1.40 0.98
N TRP A 7 -11.98 2.19 0.13
CA TRP A 7 -11.32 3.21 -0.67
C TRP A 7 -11.09 4.44 0.20
N ASN A 8 -9.84 4.79 0.41
CA ASN A 8 -9.47 5.98 1.17
C ASN A 8 -9.32 7.20 0.26
N LYS A 9 -8.97 6.97 -1.01
CA LYS A 9 -8.81 8.06 -1.97
C LYS A 9 -9.05 7.58 -3.39
N LYS A 10 -9.79 8.38 -4.16
CA LYS A 10 -9.92 8.26 -5.61
C LYS A 10 -9.83 9.69 -6.13
N LYS A 11 -8.66 10.07 -6.63
CA LYS A 11 -8.39 11.46 -6.97
C LYS A 11 -7.95 11.61 -8.43
N LEU A 12 -8.56 12.55 -9.12
CA LEU A 12 -8.14 12.97 -10.44
C LEU A 12 -7.13 14.11 -10.28
N VAL A 13 -6.02 14.03 -11.01
CA VAL A 13 -5.05 15.10 -11.09
C VAL A 13 -5.13 15.68 -12.50
N ALA A 14 -5.59 16.92 -12.60
CA ALA A 14 -5.79 17.59 -13.87
C ALA A 14 -4.80 18.74 -14.04
N ASP A 15 -4.55 19.10 -15.30
CA ASP A 15 -3.73 20.25 -15.63
C ASP A 15 -4.53 21.56 -15.48
N PHE A 16 -3.91 22.67 -15.84
CA PHE A 16 -4.53 23.99 -15.76
C PHE A 16 -5.82 24.10 -16.60
N PHE A 17 -5.93 23.34 -17.67
CA PHE A 17 -7.09 23.35 -18.57
C PHE A 17 -8.17 22.36 -18.16
N GLY A 18 -7.95 21.60 -17.07
CA GLY A 18 -8.90 20.61 -16.60
C GLY A 18 -8.75 19.24 -17.27
N ASN A 19 -7.70 19.01 -18.05
CA ASN A 19 -7.42 17.70 -18.64
C ASN A 19 -6.79 16.79 -17.61
N VAL A 20 -7.35 15.59 -17.45
CA VAL A 20 -6.89 14.64 -16.43
C VAL A 20 -5.60 13.99 -16.89
N GLN A 21 -4.55 14.16 -16.11
CA GLN A 21 -3.21 13.62 -16.38
C GLN A 21 -2.91 12.35 -15.59
N GLN A 22 -3.45 12.26 -14.39
CA GLN A 22 -3.23 11.12 -13.51
C GLN A 22 -4.50 10.83 -12.73
N ILE A 23 -4.67 9.56 -12.36
CA ILE A 23 -5.73 9.14 -11.44
C ILE A 23 -5.05 8.37 -10.32
N LYS A 24 -5.27 8.83 -9.09
CA LYS A 24 -4.65 8.24 -7.91
C LYS A 24 -5.68 7.51 -7.08
N PHE A 25 -5.35 6.29 -6.71
CA PHE A 25 -6.18 5.47 -5.83
C PHE A 25 -5.41 5.12 -4.57
N GLU A 26 -6.10 5.15 -3.44
CA GLU A 26 -5.55 4.69 -2.19
C GLU A 26 -6.54 3.72 -1.56
N ARG A 27 -6.09 2.51 -1.31
CA ARG A 27 -6.87 1.47 -0.65
C ARG A 27 -6.41 1.34 0.79
N LYS A 28 -7.34 1.29 1.71
CA LYS A 28 -7.07 1.16 3.13
C LYS A 28 -7.56 -0.19 3.62
N GLY A 29 -6.76 -0.84 4.46
CA GLY A 29 -7.17 -2.04 5.17
C GLY A 29 -7.09 -1.84 6.67
N VAL A 30 -8.02 -2.43 7.38
CA VAL A 30 -8.08 -2.39 8.84
C VAL A 30 -8.29 -3.81 9.34
N ASP A 31 -7.46 -4.23 10.27
CA ASP A 31 -7.59 -5.51 10.97
C ASP A 31 -7.31 -5.24 12.45
N GLY A 32 -8.38 -5.04 13.22
CA GLY A 32 -8.26 -4.65 14.62
C GLY A 32 -7.52 -3.32 14.77
N SER A 33 -6.38 -3.33 15.42
CA SER A 33 -5.54 -2.14 15.61
C SER A 33 -4.54 -1.91 14.47
N TYR A 34 -4.45 -2.85 13.53
CA TYR A 34 -3.52 -2.74 12.41
C TYR A 34 -4.20 -2.07 11.22
N THR A 35 -3.59 -1.02 10.72
CA THR A 35 -4.11 -0.25 9.60
C THR A 35 -2.96 0.10 8.67
N ASP A 36 -3.17 -0.08 7.37
CA ASP A 36 -2.20 0.37 6.37
C ASP A 36 -2.93 0.69 5.07
N VAL A 37 -2.23 1.32 4.16
CA VAL A 37 -2.77 1.75 2.88
C VAL A 37 -1.84 1.32 1.75
N ALA A 38 -2.41 1.16 0.56
CA ALA A 38 -1.65 0.94 -0.65
C ALA A 38 -2.15 1.90 -1.73
N ASN A 39 -1.23 2.37 -2.55
CA ASN A 39 -1.52 3.39 -3.56
C ASN A 39 -1.29 2.85 -4.97
N ALA A 40 -2.12 3.30 -5.90
CA ALA A 40 -1.90 3.10 -7.31
C ALA A 40 -2.05 4.43 -8.03
N VAL A 41 -1.22 4.65 -9.04
CA VAL A 41 -1.29 5.86 -9.87
C VAL A 41 -1.36 5.43 -11.32
N LEU A 42 -2.43 5.85 -11.99
CA LEU A 42 -2.55 5.68 -13.42
C LEU A 42 -2.14 6.99 -14.08
N VAL A 43 -1.10 6.91 -14.92
CA VAL A 43 -0.66 8.07 -15.72
C VAL A 43 -1.36 7.99 -17.07
N ILE A 44 -2.08 9.03 -17.43
CA ILE A 44 -2.79 9.09 -18.72
C ILE A 44 -1.85 9.74 -19.73
N PRO A 45 -1.55 9.05 -20.84
CA PRO A 45 -0.72 9.64 -21.89
C PRO A 45 -1.32 10.95 -22.42
N GLU A 46 -0.46 11.87 -22.82
CA GLU A 46 -0.89 13.18 -23.31
C GLU A 46 -1.92 13.08 -24.45
N ASP A 47 -1.75 12.11 -25.33
CA ASP A 47 -2.66 11.88 -26.45
C ASP A 47 -4.04 11.39 -26.03
N ASP A 48 -4.13 10.80 -24.84
CA ASP A 48 -5.37 10.24 -24.29
C ASP A 48 -5.98 11.09 -23.20
N GLU A 49 -5.43 12.27 -22.94
CA GLU A 49 -5.97 13.16 -21.91
C GLU A 49 -7.39 13.59 -22.25
N GLU A 50 -8.27 13.49 -21.28
CA GLU A 50 -9.65 13.92 -21.40
C GLU A 50 -9.96 14.90 -20.27
N HIS A 51 -10.88 15.82 -20.54
CA HIS A 51 -11.31 16.77 -19.52
C HIS A 51 -11.98 16.06 -18.35
N ALA A 52 -11.84 16.61 -17.15
CA ALA A 52 -12.40 16.05 -15.92
C ALA A 52 -13.91 15.77 -16.02
N ASP A 53 -14.63 16.55 -16.83
CA ASP A 53 -16.07 16.35 -17.07
C ASP A 53 -16.39 14.98 -17.69
N LYS A 54 -15.45 14.39 -18.40
CA LYS A 54 -15.60 13.06 -19.01
C LYS A 54 -15.37 11.94 -18.00
N TRP A 55 -14.78 12.25 -16.88
CA TRP A 55 -14.45 11.31 -15.81
C TRP A 55 -15.53 11.33 -14.74
N THR A 56 -16.67 10.71 -15.07
CA THR A 56 -17.77 10.58 -14.12
C THR A 56 -17.36 9.71 -12.93
N GLU A 57 -18.06 9.87 -11.83
CA GLU A 57 -17.83 9.04 -10.64
C GLU A 57 -17.93 7.55 -10.97
N SER A 58 -18.92 7.17 -11.75
CA SER A 58 -19.12 5.80 -12.20
C SER A 58 -17.91 5.28 -12.99
N ARG A 59 -17.37 6.09 -13.88
CA ARG A 59 -16.20 5.72 -14.68
C ARG A 59 -14.96 5.54 -13.81
N VAL A 60 -14.74 6.42 -12.84
CA VAL A 60 -13.64 6.34 -11.88
C VAL A 60 -13.80 5.09 -11.03
N ASP A 61 -15.01 4.79 -10.57
CA ASP A 61 -15.27 3.60 -9.76
C ASP A 61 -15.02 2.31 -10.53
N THR A 62 -15.40 2.27 -11.80
CA THR A 62 -15.14 1.12 -12.67
C THR A 62 -13.63 0.91 -12.83
N LEU A 63 -12.89 1.98 -13.02
CA LEU A 63 -11.44 1.90 -13.12
C LEU A 63 -10.82 1.46 -11.79
N ALA A 64 -11.33 1.96 -10.68
CA ALA A 64 -10.86 1.56 -9.34
C ALA A 64 -11.00 0.06 -9.12
N GLU A 65 -12.09 -0.55 -9.60
CA GLU A 65 -12.29 -1.99 -9.48
C GLU A 65 -11.19 -2.79 -10.18
N THR A 66 -10.61 -2.25 -11.24
CA THR A 66 -9.49 -2.88 -11.95
C THR A 66 -8.26 -3.03 -11.05
N TYR A 67 -8.04 -2.08 -10.17
CA TYR A 67 -6.89 -2.08 -9.25
C TYR A 67 -7.18 -2.70 -7.89
N LYS A 68 -8.44 -2.94 -7.59
CA LYS A 68 -8.89 -3.37 -6.27
C LYS A 68 -8.16 -4.61 -5.76
N THR A 69 -8.11 -5.66 -6.57
CA THR A 69 -7.49 -6.93 -6.16
C THR A 69 -6.01 -6.76 -5.85
N SER A 70 -5.27 -6.08 -6.73
CA SER A 70 -3.85 -5.83 -6.52
C SER A 70 -3.59 -4.98 -5.28
N LEU A 71 -4.41 -3.95 -5.07
CA LEU A 71 -4.28 -3.09 -3.90
C LEU A 71 -4.65 -3.81 -2.61
N ASP A 72 -5.69 -4.65 -2.63
CA ASP A 72 -6.07 -5.45 -1.47
C ASP A 72 -4.95 -6.43 -1.09
N GLU A 73 -4.31 -7.05 -2.07
CA GLU A 73 -3.18 -7.94 -1.84
C GLU A 73 -2.00 -7.19 -1.23
N GLU A 74 -1.71 -6.00 -1.74
CA GLU A 74 -0.63 -5.16 -1.20
C GLU A 74 -0.93 -4.73 0.24
N VAL A 75 -2.16 -4.29 0.52
CA VAL A 75 -2.60 -3.93 1.86
C VAL A 75 -2.47 -5.13 2.81
N ALA A 76 -2.88 -6.31 2.36
CA ALA A 76 -2.78 -7.53 3.16
C ALA A 76 -1.32 -7.83 3.53
N ARG A 77 -0.40 -7.70 2.57
CA ARG A 77 1.03 -7.88 2.84
C ARG A 77 1.56 -6.87 3.85
N ARG A 78 1.16 -5.61 3.73
CA ARG A 78 1.58 -4.55 4.65
C ARG A 78 1.06 -4.78 6.06
N ILE A 79 -0.20 -5.18 6.20
CA ILE A 79 -0.79 -5.49 7.50
C ILE A 79 -0.14 -6.73 8.12
N GLN A 80 0.12 -7.76 7.32
CA GLN A 80 0.82 -8.95 7.81
C GLN A 80 2.21 -8.58 8.34
N ARG A 81 2.90 -7.69 7.66
CA ARG A 81 4.19 -7.18 8.11
C ARG A 81 4.08 -6.47 9.46
N LEU A 82 3.04 -5.64 9.64
CA LEU A 82 2.79 -4.97 10.92
C LEU A 82 2.53 -5.97 12.04
N LYS A 83 1.77 -7.02 11.75
CA LYS A 83 1.51 -8.10 12.71
C LYS A 83 2.78 -8.84 13.08
N ASP A 84 3.62 -9.12 12.10
CA ASP A 84 4.89 -9.80 12.33
C ASP A 84 5.83 -8.95 13.18
N GLU A 85 5.89 -7.66 12.92
CA GLU A 85 6.66 -6.71 13.72
C GLU A 85 6.14 -6.63 15.16
N ALA A 86 4.81 -6.60 15.34
CA ALA A 86 4.19 -6.56 16.65
C ALA A 86 4.41 -7.86 17.41
N ALA A 87 4.33 -9.01 16.73
CA ALA A 87 4.63 -10.30 17.32
C ALA A 87 6.10 -10.37 17.76
N GLY A 88 6.99 -9.79 16.95
CA GLY A 88 8.38 -9.64 17.30
C GLY A 88 8.59 -8.79 18.55
N GLN A 89 7.84 -7.72 18.69
CA GLN A 89 7.94 -6.83 19.86
C GLN A 89 7.46 -7.48 21.15
N LYS A 90 6.55 -8.44 21.08
CA LYS A 90 6.05 -9.14 22.27
C LYS A 90 7.12 -9.99 22.94
N ASP A 91 8.10 -10.43 22.18
CA ASP A 91 9.21 -11.24 22.67
C ASP A 91 10.54 -10.49 22.55
N ASP A 92 10.53 -9.22 22.96
CA ASP A 92 11.69 -8.34 22.86
C ASP A 92 13.00 -8.99 23.32
N ALA A 93 12.98 -9.63 24.49
CA ALA A 93 14.17 -10.26 25.04
C ALA A 93 14.70 -11.38 24.14
N THR A 94 13.79 -12.18 23.59
CA THR A 94 14.14 -13.28 22.68
C THR A 94 14.68 -12.76 21.36
N ILE A 95 14.04 -11.75 20.80
CA ILE A 95 14.45 -11.18 19.51
C ILE A 95 15.78 -10.46 19.60
N LEU A 96 15.97 -9.66 20.63
CA LEU A 96 17.26 -9.00 20.87
C LEU A 96 18.37 -10.03 21.01
N LYS A 97 18.11 -11.12 21.70
CA LYS A 97 19.06 -12.21 21.86
C LYS A 97 19.37 -12.88 20.52
N GLU A 98 18.35 -13.17 19.72
CA GLU A 98 18.53 -13.78 18.41
C GLU A 98 19.32 -12.86 17.47
N GLN A 99 19.04 -11.58 17.48
CA GLN A 99 19.77 -10.61 16.67
C GLN A 99 21.22 -10.52 17.09
N ASP A 100 21.50 -10.52 18.39
CA ASP A 100 22.86 -10.53 18.90
C ASP A 100 23.60 -11.79 18.48
N GLU A 101 22.98 -12.95 18.59
CA GLU A 101 23.57 -14.22 18.17
C GLU A 101 23.88 -14.22 16.68
N ARG A 102 22.95 -13.72 15.84
CA ARG A 102 23.17 -13.61 14.40
C ARG A 102 24.31 -12.65 14.08
N SER A 103 24.38 -11.53 14.77
CA SER A 103 25.45 -10.57 14.58
C SER A 103 26.79 -11.16 14.92
N LYS A 104 26.88 -11.91 16.02
CA LYS A 104 28.09 -12.60 16.43
C LYS A 104 28.51 -13.67 15.43
N GLU A 105 27.56 -14.44 14.91
CA GLU A 105 27.85 -15.44 13.88
C GLU A 105 28.38 -14.80 12.60
N ILE A 106 27.78 -13.72 12.17
CA ILE A 106 28.22 -12.98 10.98
C ILE A 106 29.63 -12.43 11.18
N GLU A 107 29.92 -11.88 12.35
CA GLU A 107 31.24 -11.37 12.68
C GLU A 107 32.29 -12.51 12.65
N LYS A 108 31.95 -13.66 13.20
CA LYS A 108 32.82 -14.83 13.17
C LYS A 108 33.08 -15.33 11.75
N GLU A 109 32.04 -15.39 10.93
CA GLU A 109 32.16 -15.80 9.52
C GLU A 109 33.04 -14.85 8.74
N LYS A 110 33.01 -13.57 9.06
CA LYS A 110 33.85 -12.57 8.42
C LYS A 110 35.27 -12.49 8.99
N GLY A 111 35.55 -13.34 9.97
CA GLY A 111 36.84 -13.35 10.61
C GLY A 111 37.09 -12.17 11.56
N LEU A 112 36.02 -11.60 12.03
CA LEU A 112 36.07 -10.48 12.98
C LEU A 112 36.04 -10.90 14.44
#